data_0306790d75fb8b3f28d9debd0f9168fb
#
_entry.id   0306790d75fb8b3f28d9debd0f9168fb
#
_cell.length_a   1.000
_cell.length_b   1.000
_cell.length_c   1.000
_cell.angle_alpha   90.00
_cell.angle_beta   90.00
_cell.angle_gamma   90.00
#
_symmetry.space_group_name_H-M   'P 1'
#
loop_
_entity.id
_entity.type
_entity.pdbx_description
1 polymer ?
#
loop_
_entity_poly.entity_id
_entity_poly.type
_entity_poly.pdbx_seq_one_letter_code
_entity_poly.pdbx_strand_id
1 'polypeptide(L)'
;MNYHQTIHYLFSQLPLFTRDGVSAYKANLDNTIELCKRLDNPQHQFKSVHIAGTNGKGSTSHMLAAILQTAGYKTGLYTSPHLKDFRERIRVNGQMITERQVIDFVALHRQDFEHIQPSFFEMTVALAFDIFAKERVDIAIIETGLGGRLDSTNIITPLLSVITNIGWDHTNILGNTLQLIAAEKAGIIKPGVPVIIGEHQPEVTDIFIAKAKQEGSEITFASTVFTVLASKGGSKRTEDNYQKEVLEVSVQKNEIITTVQPPVTNFQLDLTGLYQLKNVVTVLCVTDQLRLQGFIITDKQIKTALRQVKTLTGLHGRWEIINTSPLTICDTGHNPEGIREVLKNIASVNYKQLHCVFGVVNDKDSDKILAILPKNAVYYFCKPNIPRGLDPEILKLKAESFGLYGSHFLSVTLALQAAKRKAGKNDLVFVGGSTFVVAEVV
;
A
#
# COMPACT_ATOMS: atom_id res chain seq x y z
N MET A 1 30.59 8.24 2.83
CA MET A 1 29.90 7.14 3.53
C MET A 1 29.65 6.02 2.53
N ASN A 2 29.67 4.74 2.95
CA ASN A 2 29.11 3.65 2.15
C ASN A 2 27.58 3.60 2.34
N TYR A 3 26.89 2.72 1.59
CA TYR A 3 25.42 2.64 1.64
C TYR A 3 24.89 2.35 3.06
N HIS A 4 25.48 1.38 3.76
CA HIS A 4 25.06 1.02 5.12
C HIS A 4 25.22 2.21 6.10
N GLN A 5 26.33 2.93 6.02
CA GLN A 5 26.56 4.13 6.83
C GLN A 5 25.57 5.25 6.48
N THR A 6 25.23 5.40 5.19
CA THR A 6 24.26 6.39 4.72
C THR A 6 22.85 6.06 5.26
N ILE A 7 22.43 4.81 5.17
CA ILE A 7 21.15 4.37 5.70
C ILE A 7 21.11 4.53 7.23
N HIS A 8 22.18 4.14 7.93
CA HIS A 8 22.28 4.35 9.37
C HIS A 8 22.16 5.84 9.75
N TYR A 9 22.82 6.74 9.00
CA TYR A 9 22.68 8.19 9.20
C TYR A 9 21.22 8.63 9.05
N LEU A 10 20.54 8.23 7.99
CA LEU A 10 19.14 8.58 7.74
C LEU A 10 18.21 8.10 8.86
N PHE A 11 18.39 6.87 9.31
CA PHE A 11 17.55 6.29 10.36
C PHE A 11 17.87 6.80 11.76
N SER A 12 19.10 7.24 12.04
CA SER A 12 19.50 7.68 13.38
C SER A 12 19.39 9.20 13.59
N GLN A 13 19.63 9.99 12.55
CA GLN A 13 19.71 11.45 12.67
C GLN A 13 18.42 12.18 12.35
N LEU A 14 17.58 11.61 11.47
CA LEU A 14 16.31 12.24 11.09
C LEU A 14 15.15 11.74 11.94
N PRO A 15 14.18 12.61 12.31
CA PRO A 15 12.95 12.16 12.95
C PRO A 15 12.25 11.12 12.10
N LEU A 16 11.97 9.96 12.68
CA LEU A 16 11.45 8.79 11.96
C LEU A 16 10.21 8.25 12.64
N PHE A 17 9.08 8.21 11.94
CA PHE A 17 7.80 7.75 12.49
C PHE A 17 7.87 6.33 13.07
N THR A 18 8.61 5.41 12.45
CA THR A 18 8.79 4.03 12.94
C THR A 18 9.57 3.93 14.26
N ARG A 19 10.41 4.93 14.58
CA ARG A 19 11.16 5.03 15.84
C ARG A 19 10.47 5.94 16.85
N ASP A 20 10.11 7.15 16.41
CA ASP A 20 9.72 8.26 17.28
C ASP A 20 8.19 8.43 17.38
N GLY A 21 7.41 7.69 16.56
CA GLY A 21 5.95 7.77 16.56
C GLY A 21 5.42 9.13 16.08
N VAL A 22 4.36 9.60 16.73
CA VAL A 22 3.66 10.85 16.36
C VAL A 22 4.55 12.09 16.44
N SER A 23 5.57 12.11 17.30
CA SER A 23 6.51 13.24 17.44
C SER A 23 7.34 13.51 16.18
N ALA A 24 7.52 12.51 15.31
CA ALA A 24 8.18 12.69 14.02
C ALA A 24 7.26 13.29 12.94
N TYR A 25 5.97 13.38 13.20
CA TYR A 25 5.00 13.98 12.26
C TYR A 25 5.02 15.49 12.38
N LYS A 26 5.31 16.18 11.28
CA LYS A 26 5.23 17.64 11.17
C LYS A 26 3.94 18.04 10.49
N ALA A 27 3.14 18.87 11.15
CA ALA A 27 1.83 19.29 10.65
C ALA A 27 1.94 20.49 9.67
N ASN A 28 2.97 20.52 8.82
CA ASN A 28 3.15 21.49 7.75
C ASN A 28 3.97 20.89 6.60
N LEU A 29 4.12 21.62 5.51
CA LEU A 29 4.89 21.21 4.31
C LEU A 29 6.18 22.02 4.13
N ASP A 30 6.51 22.89 5.07
CA ASP A 30 7.58 23.91 4.91
C ASP A 30 8.94 23.29 4.60
N ASN A 31 9.32 22.24 5.34
CA ASN A 31 10.58 21.56 5.12
C ASN A 31 10.66 20.89 3.74
N THR A 32 9.55 20.24 3.31
CA THR A 32 9.54 19.58 2.00
C THR A 32 9.62 20.61 0.87
N ILE A 33 8.90 21.73 1.02
CA ILE A 33 8.95 22.85 0.07
C ILE A 33 10.35 23.42 0.00
N GLU A 34 10.97 23.71 1.15
CA GLU A 34 12.33 24.27 1.19
C GLU A 34 13.38 23.32 0.63
N LEU A 35 13.29 22.01 0.95
CA LEU A 35 14.16 20.99 0.33
C LEU A 35 14.01 20.96 -1.18
N CYS A 36 12.78 20.89 -1.69
CA CYS A 36 12.53 20.83 -3.12
C CYS A 36 12.98 22.13 -3.83
N LYS A 37 12.85 23.28 -3.16
CA LYS A 37 13.37 24.55 -3.70
C LYS A 37 14.90 24.51 -3.88
N ARG A 38 15.64 23.91 -2.96
CA ARG A 38 17.09 23.72 -3.08
C ARG A 38 17.48 22.69 -4.15
N LEU A 39 16.53 21.86 -4.57
CA LEU A 39 16.68 20.89 -5.64
C LEU A 39 16.12 21.40 -6.99
N ASP A 40 15.96 22.71 -7.18
CA ASP A 40 15.37 23.33 -8.38
C ASP A 40 13.93 22.87 -8.67
N ASN A 41 13.13 22.64 -7.60
CA ASN A 41 11.72 22.27 -7.67
C ASN A 41 11.45 21.05 -8.57
N PRO A 42 12.05 19.89 -8.29
CA PRO A 42 11.92 18.70 -9.15
C PRO A 42 10.48 18.20 -9.29
N GLN A 43 9.60 18.49 -8.31
CA GLN A 43 8.19 18.14 -8.35
C GLN A 43 7.40 18.75 -9.52
N HIS A 44 7.94 19.75 -10.21
CA HIS A 44 7.34 20.40 -11.38
C HIS A 44 7.89 19.86 -12.71
N GLN A 45 8.85 18.93 -12.68
CA GLN A 45 9.58 18.46 -13.86
C GLN A 45 9.05 17.12 -14.43
N PHE A 46 8.01 16.55 -13.84
CA PHE A 46 7.38 15.31 -14.32
C PHE A 46 5.86 15.34 -14.10
N LYS A 47 5.14 14.59 -14.91
CA LYS A 47 3.71 14.35 -14.71
C LYS A 47 3.49 13.34 -13.58
N SER A 48 2.37 13.42 -12.86
CA SER A 48 2.11 12.48 -11.76
C SER A 48 0.64 12.10 -11.61
N VAL A 49 0.41 10.93 -10.98
CA VAL A 49 -0.86 10.52 -10.38
C VAL A 49 -0.63 10.44 -8.88
N HIS A 50 -1.45 11.11 -8.09
CA HIS A 50 -1.33 11.16 -6.63
C HIS A 50 -2.37 10.26 -5.96
N ILE A 51 -1.91 9.32 -5.12
CA ILE A 51 -2.77 8.27 -4.56
C ILE A 51 -2.80 8.33 -3.04
N ALA A 52 -3.98 8.64 -2.48
CA ALA A 52 -4.28 8.55 -1.05
C ALA A 52 -5.28 7.42 -0.77
N GLY A 53 -5.56 7.19 0.50
CA GLY A 53 -6.53 6.20 0.97
C GLY A 53 -6.09 5.54 2.27
N THR A 54 -6.95 4.74 2.86
CA THR A 54 -6.57 3.94 4.04
C THR A 54 -5.91 2.64 3.58
N ASN A 55 -6.63 1.79 2.86
CA ASN A 55 -6.13 0.53 2.32
C ASN A 55 -6.07 0.59 0.78
N GLY A 56 -5.29 -0.28 0.15
CA GLY A 56 -5.23 -0.42 -1.31
C GLY A 56 -4.27 0.52 -2.02
N LYS A 57 -3.74 1.60 -1.39
CA LYS A 57 -2.82 2.55 -2.02
C LYS A 57 -1.67 1.86 -2.77
N GLY A 58 -0.85 1.09 -2.07
CA GLY A 58 0.31 0.42 -2.66
C GLY A 58 -0.06 -0.52 -3.81
N SER A 59 -1.13 -1.34 -3.65
CA SER A 59 -1.59 -2.23 -4.74
C SER A 59 -2.04 -1.45 -5.97
N THR A 60 -2.82 -0.37 -5.79
CA THR A 60 -3.26 0.52 -6.86
C THR A 60 -2.06 1.20 -7.54
N SER A 61 -1.10 1.70 -6.76
CA SER A 61 0.13 2.32 -7.27
C SER A 61 0.95 1.36 -8.12
N HIS A 62 1.17 0.14 -7.65
CA HIS A 62 1.94 -0.87 -8.38
C HIS A 62 1.22 -1.38 -9.65
N MET A 63 -0.12 -1.58 -9.60
CA MET A 63 -0.89 -1.95 -10.79
C MET A 63 -0.81 -0.86 -11.87
N LEU A 64 -0.96 0.42 -11.50
CA LEU A 64 -0.85 1.55 -12.42
C LEU A 64 0.57 1.68 -12.99
N ALA A 65 1.60 1.56 -12.15
CA ALA A 65 2.98 1.58 -12.61
C ALA A 65 3.27 0.43 -13.61
N ALA A 66 2.78 -0.79 -13.32
CA ALA A 66 2.91 -1.93 -14.23
C ALA A 66 2.24 -1.67 -15.59
N ILE A 67 1.03 -1.09 -15.60
CA ILE A 67 0.29 -0.74 -16.82
C ILE A 67 1.05 0.30 -17.64
N LEU A 68 1.51 1.38 -17.02
CA LEU A 68 2.23 2.44 -17.69
C LEU A 68 3.57 1.98 -18.27
N GLN A 69 4.33 1.17 -17.52
CA GLN A 69 5.57 0.55 -18.01
C GLN A 69 5.29 -0.38 -19.22
N THR A 70 4.23 -1.20 -19.14
CA THR A 70 3.84 -2.09 -20.24
C THR A 70 3.35 -1.30 -21.45
N ALA A 71 2.81 -0.11 -21.25
CA ALA A 71 2.44 0.82 -22.31
C ALA A 71 3.64 1.57 -22.94
N GLY A 72 4.85 1.40 -22.38
CA GLY A 72 6.09 1.97 -22.91
C GLY A 72 6.48 3.31 -22.27
N TYR A 73 5.79 3.79 -21.24
CA TYR A 73 6.16 5.01 -20.54
C TYR A 73 7.26 4.76 -19.52
N LYS A 74 8.27 5.63 -19.45
CA LYS A 74 9.25 5.63 -18.38
C LYS A 74 8.55 6.07 -17.10
N THR A 75 8.32 5.12 -16.20
CA THR A 75 7.41 5.30 -15.06
C THR A 75 8.18 5.36 -13.74
N GLY A 76 8.01 6.47 -13.01
CA GLY A 76 8.40 6.58 -11.61
C GLY A 76 7.35 5.95 -10.69
N LEU A 77 7.77 5.34 -9.59
CA LEU A 77 6.89 4.82 -8.56
C LEU A 77 7.46 5.16 -7.18
N TYR A 78 6.68 5.91 -6.40
CA TYR A 78 6.96 6.19 -5.00
C TYR A 78 5.92 5.52 -4.11
N THR A 79 6.37 4.67 -3.16
CA THR A 79 5.50 3.94 -2.24
C THR A 79 6.08 3.89 -0.82
N SER A 80 5.24 3.69 0.19
CA SER A 80 5.66 3.57 1.58
C SER A 80 4.71 2.73 2.43
N PRO A 81 5.21 2.09 3.50
CA PRO A 81 6.63 1.90 3.83
C PRO A 81 7.29 0.84 2.93
N HIS A 82 8.62 0.71 3.00
CA HIS A 82 9.35 -0.43 2.45
C HIS A 82 9.25 -1.65 3.38
N LEU A 83 9.54 -2.83 2.86
CA LEU A 83 9.62 -4.06 3.63
C LEU A 83 11.04 -4.35 4.12
N LYS A 84 12.00 -4.50 3.21
CA LYS A 84 13.38 -4.86 3.54
C LYS A 84 14.39 -3.78 3.20
N ASP A 85 14.30 -3.21 2.02
CA ASP A 85 15.30 -2.27 1.50
C ASP A 85 14.68 -0.88 1.35
N PHE A 86 15.36 0.13 1.86
CA PHE A 86 14.95 1.53 1.73
C PHE A 86 14.60 1.91 0.28
N ARG A 87 15.36 1.37 -0.69
CA ARG A 87 15.23 1.67 -2.12
C ARG A 87 13.92 1.15 -2.73
N GLU A 88 13.20 0.25 -2.04
CA GLU A 88 11.86 -0.19 -2.47
C GLU A 88 10.89 0.98 -2.62
N ARG A 89 11.11 2.06 -1.85
CA ARG A 89 10.26 3.26 -1.87
C ARG A 89 10.30 4.03 -3.19
N ILE A 90 11.38 3.89 -3.95
CA ILE A 90 11.65 4.70 -5.14
C ILE A 90 12.09 3.77 -6.28
N ARG A 91 11.26 3.65 -7.30
CA ARG A 91 11.53 2.81 -8.46
C ARG A 91 11.35 3.60 -9.76
N VAL A 92 12.17 3.27 -10.74
CA VAL A 92 12.00 3.73 -12.12
C VAL A 92 11.92 2.49 -13.02
N ASN A 93 10.84 2.37 -13.79
CA ASN A 93 10.55 1.17 -14.60
C ASN A 93 10.69 -0.14 -13.79
N GLY A 94 10.12 -0.16 -12.57
CA GLY A 94 10.13 -1.30 -11.68
C GLY A 94 11.47 -1.57 -10.96
N GLN A 95 12.56 -0.95 -11.39
CA GLN A 95 13.87 -1.11 -10.76
C GLN A 95 14.04 -0.14 -9.60
N MET A 96 14.49 -0.64 -8.45
CA MET A 96 14.87 0.21 -7.32
C MET A 96 16.02 1.15 -7.72
N ILE A 97 16.01 2.36 -7.17
CA ILE A 97 17.17 3.26 -7.29
C ILE A 97 18.43 2.57 -6.79
N THR A 98 19.58 2.99 -7.31
CA THR A 98 20.87 2.40 -6.93
C THR A 98 21.33 2.88 -5.55
N GLU A 99 22.15 2.09 -4.86
CA GLU A 99 22.79 2.50 -3.63
C GLU A 99 23.61 3.80 -3.83
N ARG A 100 24.24 3.92 -4.99
CA ARG A 100 25.02 5.10 -5.36
C ARG A 100 24.18 6.37 -5.42
N GLN A 101 22.97 6.30 -6.00
CA GLN A 101 22.06 7.45 -6.03
C GLN A 101 21.66 7.91 -4.62
N VAL A 102 21.43 6.97 -3.69
CA VAL A 102 21.14 7.31 -2.29
C VAL A 102 22.35 7.96 -1.61
N ILE A 103 23.54 7.35 -1.78
CA ILE A 103 24.79 7.88 -1.19
C ILE A 103 25.07 9.29 -1.69
N ASP A 104 25.01 9.49 -3.01
CA ASP A 104 25.35 10.78 -3.62
C ASP A 104 24.36 11.87 -3.23
N PHE A 105 23.05 11.56 -3.18
CA PHE A 105 22.06 12.52 -2.73
C PHE A 105 22.29 12.95 -1.28
N VAL A 106 22.52 12.01 -0.37
CA VAL A 106 22.77 12.34 1.04
C VAL A 106 24.09 13.10 1.22
N ALA A 107 25.14 12.71 0.49
CA ALA A 107 26.42 13.40 0.56
C ALA A 107 26.34 14.85 0.06
N LEU A 108 25.61 15.06 -1.04
CA LEU A 108 25.47 16.40 -1.65
C LEU A 108 24.61 17.33 -0.79
N HIS A 109 23.53 16.83 -0.19
CA HIS A 109 22.54 17.65 0.52
C HIS A 109 22.64 17.57 2.04
N ARG A 110 23.74 17.03 2.57
CA ARG A 110 23.91 16.88 4.02
C ARG A 110 23.82 18.21 4.78
N GLN A 111 24.40 19.27 4.25
CA GLN A 111 24.33 20.61 4.87
C GLN A 111 22.91 21.17 4.86
N ASP A 112 22.14 20.88 3.79
CA ASP A 112 20.73 21.24 3.72
C ASP A 112 19.91 20.53 4.80
N PHE A 113 20.21 19.24 5.04
CA PHE A 113 19.53 18.48 6.11
C PHE A 113 19.87 19.02 7.51
N GLU A 114 21.12 19.41 7.74
CA GLU A 114 21.54 20.01 9.01
C GLU A 114 20.88 21.38 9.26
N HIS A 115 20.60 22.14 8.19
CA HIS A 115 19.97 23.46 8.26
C HIS A 115 18.44 23.36 8.38
N ILE A 116 17.78 22.55 7.53
CA ILE A 116 16.31 22.43 7.42
C ILE A 116 15.76 21.49 8.49
N GLN A 117 16.56 20.50 8.92
CA GLN A 117 16.17 19.43 9.85
C GLN A 117 14.89 18.70 9.39
N PRO A 118 14.85 18.15 8.16
CA PRO A 118 13.70 17.42 7.68
C PRO A 118 13.50 16.14 8.46
N SER A 119 12.27 15.63 8.47
CA SER A 119 12.00 14.25 8.86
C SER A 119 12.55 13.28 7.79
N PHE A 120 12.73 12.04 8.18
CA PHE A 120 13.08 10.96 7.25
C PHE A 120 12.12 10.87 6.06
N PHE A 121 10.81 11.09 6.29
CA PHE A 121 9.81 11.02 5.23
C PHE A 121 9.93 12.21 4.26
N GLU A 122 10.08 13.43 4.76
CA GLU A 122 10.29 14.64 3.95
C GLU A 122 11.54 14.51 3.06
N MET A 123 12.66 14.03 3.62
CA MET A 123 13.88 13.77 2.86
C MET A 123 13.65 12.68 1.79
N THR A 124 12.93 11.60 2.12
CA THR A 124 12.68 10.50 1.17
C THR A 124 11.82 10.96 0.00
N VAL A 125 10.83 11.81 0.24
CA VAL A 125 9.99 12.43 -0.81
C VAL A 125 10.83 13.32 -1.71
N ALA A 126 11.68 14.18 -1.14
CA ALA A 126 12.58 15.05 -1.91
C ALA A 126 13.55 14.25 -2.78
N LEU A 127 14.15 13.18 -2.24
CA LEU A 127 14.98 12.23 -3.00
C LEU A 127 14.20 11.60 -4.17
N ALA A 128 12.96 11.16 -3.93
CA ALA A 128 12.15 10.55 -4.98
C ALA A 128 11.88 11.53 -6.14
N PHE A 129 11.53 12.76 -5.82
CA PHE A 129 11.24 13.79 -6.82
C PHE A 129 12.52 14.18 -7.59
N ASP A 130 13.67 14.34 -6.93
CA ASP A 130 14.96 14.59 -7.56
C ASP A 130 15.34 13.48 -8.54
N ILE A 131 15.18 12.21 -8.12
CA ILE A 131 15.44 11.06 -9.00
C ILE A 131 14.49 11.05 -10.21
N PHE A 132 13.19 11.27 -10.01
CA PHE A 132 12.23 11.26 -11.12
C PHE A 132 12.50 12.37 -12.14
N ALA A 133 12.89 13.55 -11.68
CA ALA A 133 13.30 14.66 -12.54
C ALA A 133 14.60 14.33 -13.31
N LYS A 134 15.65 13.87 -12.64
CA LYS A 134 16.94 13.49 -13.27
C LYS A 134 16.78 12.34 -14.26
N GLU A 135 15.96 11.36 -13.93
CA GLU A 135 15.64 10.24 -14.81
C GLU A 135 14.67 10.62 -15.94
N ARG A 136 14.09 11.83 -15.92
CA ARG A 136 13.11 12.32 -16.90
C ARG A 136 11.99 11.30 -17.10
N VAL A 137 11.34 10.90 -16.02
CA VAL A 137 10.21 9.98 -16.11
C VAL A 137 9.04 10.65 -16.85
N ASP A 138 8.36 9.91 -17.72
CA ASP A 138 7.17 10.42 -18.44
C ASP A 138 6.01 10.67 -17.47
N ILE A 139 5.90 9.82 -16.44
CA ILE A 139 4.88 9.92 -15.40
C ILE A 139 5.36 9.22 -14.13
N ALA A 140 5.03 9.78 -12.97
CA ALA A 140 5.26 9.17 -11.67
C ALA A 140 3.95 8.84 -10.94
N ILE A 141 3.87 7.65 -10.37
CA ILE A 141 2.80 7.26 -9.45
C ILE A 141 3.30 7.51 -8.03
N ILE A 142 2.61 8.42 -7.33
CA ILE A 142 3.03 8.91 -6.01
C ILE A 142 1.99 8.49 -4.96
N GLU A 143 2.38 7.59 -4.07
CA GLU A 143 1.58 7.17 -2.92
C GLU A 143 1.81 8.13 -1.75
N THR A 144 0.74 8.61 -1.09
CA THR A 144 0.85 9.35 0.18
C THR A 144 1.33 8.43 1.31
N GLY A 145 2.15 8.94 2.21
CA GLY A 145 2.57 8.21 3.40
C GLY A 145 1.47 8.17 4.47
N LEU A 146 0.91 9.34 4.81
CA LEU A 146 -0.06 9.49 5.88
C LEU A 146 -1.04 10.64 5.59
N GLY A 147 -2.34 10.34 5.65
CA GLY A 147 -3.38 11.34 5.43
C GLY A 147 -3.45 11.76 3.96
N GLY A 148 -3.18 13.01 3.68
CA GLY A 148 -3.16 13.61 2.36
C GLY A 148 -2.83 15.10 2.42
N ARG A 149 -3.64 15.91 3.09
CA ARG A 149 -3.51 17.39 3.12
C ARG A 149 -2.12 17.88 3.54
N LEU A 150 -1.55 17.30 4.57
CA LEU A 150 -0.22 17.63 5.13
C LEU A 150 0.82 16.52 4.88
N ASP A 151 0.56 15.62 3.94
CA ASP A 151 1.55 14.64 3.51
C ASP A 151 2.63 15.33 2.68
N SER A 152 3.90 15.00 2.92
CA SER A 152 5.03 15.62 2.21
C SER A 152 4.94 15.47 0.70
N THR A 153 4.25 14.43 0.20
CA THR A 153 4.01 14.27 -1.24
C THR A 153 3.05 15.31 -1.83
N ASN A 154 2.27 16.01 -0.98
CA ASN A 154 1.19 16.89 -1.42
C ASN A 154 1.65 18.27 -1.95
N ILE A 155 2.93 18.44 -2.23
CA ILE A 155 3.49 19.62 -2.91
C ILE A 155 3.43 19.51 -4.45
N ILE A 156 2.97 18.37 -4.99
CA ILE A 156 2.78 18.16 -6.43
C ILE A 156 1.43 18.72 -6.91
N THR A 157 1.36 19.00 -8.20
CA THR A 157 0.10 19.21 -8.93
C THR A 157 -0.05 18.05 -9.92
N PRO A 158 -0.80 17.00 -9.55
CA PRO A 158 -0.88 15.80 -10.37
C PRO A 158 -1.81 15.98 -11.56
N LEU A 159 -1.72 15.09 -12.56
CA LEU A 159 -2.72 14.97 -13.62
C LEU A 159 -4.05 14.43 -13.09
N LEU A 160 -3.99 13.63 -12.02
CA LEU A 160 -5.13 12.94 -11.45
C LEU A 160 -4.89 12.66 -9.97
N SER A 161 -5.87 12.95 -9.12
CA SER A 161 -5.92 12.56 -7.73
C SER A 161 -6.75 11.29 -7.56
N VAL A 162 -6.30 10.35 -6.73
CA VAL A 162 -6.98 9.07 -6.48
C VAL A 162 -7.10 8.84 -4.98
N ILE A 163 -8.30 8.52 -4.50
CA ILE A 163 -8.52 8.13 -3.10
C ILE A 163 -9.15 6.74 -3.11
N THR A 164 -8.40 5.73 -2.64
CA THR A 164 -8.82 4.33 -2.76
C THR A 164 -10.03 4.00 -1.90
N ASN A 165 -9.94 4.24 -0.60
CA ASN A 165 -11.04 4.11 0.37
C ASN A 165 -10.73 4.83 1.68
N ILE A 166 -11.73 4.89 2.57
CA ILE A 166 -11.62 5.41 3.92
C ILE A 166 -11.87 4.31 4.93
N GLY A 167 -11.05 4.24 5.95
CA GLY A 167 -11.18 3.33 7.07
C GLY A 167 -10.47 3.87 8.30
N TRP A 168 -10.66 3.19 9.43
CA TRP A 168 -10.08 3.57 10.71
C TRP A 168 -8.59 3.24 10.74
N ASP A 169 -7.75 4.24 10.58
CA ASP A 169 -6.30 4.13 10.77
C ASP A 169 -5.72 5.49 11.20
N HIS A 170 -4.64 5.47 11.98
CA HIS A 170 -3.95 6.67 12.47
C HIS A 170 -4.89 7.72 13.11
N THR A 171 -5.87 7.27 13.89
CA THR A 171 -6.92 8.13 14.47
C THR A 171 -6.39 9.20 15.41
N ASN A 172 -5.24 8.98 16.03
CA ASN A 172 -4.51 9.94 16.85
C ASN A 172 -3.88 11.10 16.07
N ILE A 173 -3.83 11.03 14.75
CA ILE A 173 -3.28 12.08 13.87
C ILE A 173 -4.35 12.61 12.93
N LEU A 174 -5.11 11.71 12.28
CA LEU A 174 -6.07 12.07 11.24
C LEU A 174 -7.46 12.41 11.79
N GLY A 175 -7.68 12.20 13.11
CA GLY A 175 -8.97 12.41 13.76
C GLY A 175 -9.73 11.12 14.03
N ASN A 176 -10.69 11.21 14.93
CA ASN A 176 -11.44 10.10 15.53
C ASN A 176 -12.80 9.85 14.85
N THR A 177 -13.00 10.29 13.63
CA THR A 177 -14.18 10.00 12.80
C THR A 177 -13.77 9.71 11.37
N LEU A 178 -14.57 8.91 10.64
CA LEU A 178 -14.31 8.64 9.21
C LEU A 178 -14.33 9.94 8.41
N GLN A 179 -15.16 10.91 8.80
CA GLN A 179 -15.28 12.21 8.15
C GLN A 179 -13.98 13.03 8.27
N LEU A 180 -13.35 13.06 9.43
CA LEU A 180 -12.07 13.75 9.63
C LEU A 180 -10.96 13.07 8.79
N ILE A 181 -10.91 11.75 8.81
CA ILE A 181 -9.95 10.99 8.02
C ILE A 181 -10.16 11.23 6.52
N ALA A 182 -11.42 11.29 6.07
CA ALA A 182 -11.77 11.59 4.68
C ALA A 182 -11.36 13.02 4.29
N ALA A 183 -11.58 14.01 5.16
CA ALA A 183 -11.18 15.40 4.93
C ALA A 183 -9.66 15.55 4.78
N GLU A 184 -8.87 14.87 5.62
CA GLU A 184 -7.41 14.86 5.49
C GLU A 184 -6.96 14.24 4.15
N LYS A 185 -7.59 13.14 3.72
CA LYS A 185 -7.25 12.50 2.44
C LYS A 185 -7.75 13.32 1.24
N ALA A 186 -8.91 13.97 1.35
CA ALA A 186 -9.43 14.89 0.34
C ALA A 186 -8.50 16.09 0.08
N GLY A 187 -7.56 16.37 0.98
CA GLY A 187 -6.55 17.41 0.79
C GLY A 187 -5.59 17.20 -0.39
N ILE A 188 -5.59 16.02 -1.04
CA ILE A 188 -4.84 15.81 -2.29
C ILE A 188 -5.62 16.27 -3.54
N ILE A 189 -6.91 16.62 -3.42
CA ILE A 189 -7.71 17.16 -4.53
C ILE A 189 -7.22 18.59 -4.79
N LYS A 190 -6.80 18.85 -6.02
CA LYS A 190 -6.18 20.13 -6.44
C LYS A 190 -7.08 20.89 -7.39
N PRO A 191 -6.95 22.23 -7.46
CA PRO A 191 -7.77 23.07 -8.34
C PRO A 191 -7.78 22.57 -9.78
N GLY A 192 -8.97 22.26 -10.31
CA GLY A 192 -9.18 21.82 -11.68
C GLY A 192 -8.64 20.42 -12.03
N VAL A 193 -8.07 19.69 -11.08
CA VAL A 193 -7.53 18.34 -11.30
C VAL A 193 -8.62 17.30 -11.06
N PRO A 194 -8.92 16.41 -12.01
CA PRO A 194 -9.90 15.35 -11.80
C PRO A 194 -9.55 14.46 -10.61
N VAL A 195 -10.57 13.96 -9.91
CA VAL A 195 -10.39 13.03 -8.77
C VAL A 195 -11.21 11.76 -8.95
N ILE A 196 -10.56 10.62 -8.69
CA ILE A 196 -11.22 9.30 -8.64
C ILE A 196 -11.28 8.83 -7.20
N ILE A 197 -12.49 8.49 -6.75
CA ILE A 197 -12.75 7.81 -5.49
C ILE A 197 -12.99 6.33 -5.80
N GLY A 198 -12.16 5.44 -5.24
CA GLY A 198 -12.21 4.00 -5.53
C GLY A 198 -13.50 3.35 -5.06
N GLU A 199 -13.83 3.49 -3.78
CA GLU A 199 -15.04 2.93 -3.19
C GLU A 199 -16.07 4.05 -2.88
N HIS A 200 -17.30 3.89 -3.33
CA HIS A 200 -18.40 4.75 -2.90
C HIS A 200 -18.83 4.34 -1.49
N GLN A 201 -18.55 5.20 -0.51
CA GLN A 201 -18.84 5.02 0.91
C GLN A 201 -19.78 6.13 1.36
N PRO A 202 -21.08 5.84 1.58
CA PRO A 202 -22.09 6.87 1.88
C PRO A 202 -21.71 7.80 3.04
N GLU A 203 -21.03 7.28 4.06
CA GLU A 203 -20.65 8.00 5.28
C GLU A 203 -19.68 9.17 5.04
N VAL A 204 -18.95 9.15 3.91
CA VAL A 204 -17.89 10.14 3.60
C VAL A 204 -18.02 10.74 2.20
N THR A 205 -18.98 10.29 1.40
CA THR A 205 -19.18 10.74 0.01
C THR A 205 -19.32 12.24 -0.11
N ASP A 206 -20.13 12.87 0.74
CA ASP A 206 -20.40 14.31 0.70
C ASP A 206 -19.15 15.16 0.92
N ILE A 207 -18.15 14.65 1.68
CA ILE A 207 -16.88 15.33 1.91
C ILE A 207 -16.09 15.45 0.61
N PHE A 208 -16.04 14.37 -0.16
CA PHE A 208 -15.34 14.36 -1.44
C PHE A 208 -16.05 15.23 -2.50
N ILE A 209 -17.39 15.16 -2.56
CA ILE A 209 -18.19 15.99 -3.45
C ILE A 209 -17.99 17.48 -3.13
N ALA A 210 -18.07 17.84 -1.84
CA ALA A 210 -17.89 19.23 -1.40
C ALA A 210 -16.47 19.73 -1.73
N LYS A 211 -15.44 18.90 -1.46
CA LYS A 211 -14.05 19.27 -1.75
C LYS A 211 -13.80 19.40 -3.25
N ALA A 212 -14.26 18.46 -4.07
CA ALA A 212 -14.14 18.52 -5.52
C ALA A 212 -14.83 19.77 -6.10
N LYS A 213 -16.04 20.08 -5.60
CA LYS A 213 -16.76 21.31 -5.98
C LYS A 213 -16.00 22.58 -5.60
N GLN A 214 -15.41 22.61 -4.40
CA GLN A 214 -14.58 23.74 -3.94
C GLN A 214 -13.38 23.97 -4.86
N GLU A 215 -12.74 22.89 -5.32
CA GLU A 215 -11.56 22.94 -6.20
C GLU A 215 -11.92 23.04 -7.71
N GLY A 216 -13.20 23.03 -8.06
CA GLY A 216 -13.63 23.00 -9.45
C GLY A 216 -13.18 21.73 -10.20
N SER A 217 -13.08 20.61 -9.48
CA SER A 217 -12.56 19.33 -9.96
C SER A 217 -13.69 18.40 -10.34
N GLU A 218 -13.53 17.68 -11.45
CA GLU A 218 -14.41 16.57 -11.81
C GLU A 218 -14.20 15.39 -10.83
N ILE A 219 -15.29 14.84 -10.31
CA ILE A 219 -15.25 13.70 -9.39
C ILE A 219 -15.89 12.46 -10.01
N THR A 220 -15.21 11.33 -9.93
CA THR A 220 -15.70 10.04 -10.39
C THR A 220 -15.56 8.98 -9.29
N PHE A 221 -16.63 8.22 -9.05
CA PHE A 221 -16.61 7.07 -8.16
C PHE A 221 -16.38 5.80 -8.99
N ALA A 222 -15.21 5.17 -8.86
CA ALA A 222 -14.81 4.05 -9.70
C ALA A 222 -15.77 2.85 -9.58
N SER A 223 -16.28 2.59 -8.38
CA SER A 223 -17.26 1.52 -8.11
C SER A 223 -18.64 1.76 -8.74
N THR A 224 -18.96 2.96 -9.22
CA THR A 224 -20.18 3.21 -10.00
C THR A 224 -19.93 3.12 -11.51
N VAL A 225 -18.66 3.27 -11.95
CA VAL A 225 -18.27 3.17 -13.36
C VAL A 225 -18.02 1.73 -13.78
N PHE A 226 -17.44 0.93 -12.88
CA PHE A 226 -17.11 -0.46 -13.15
C PHE A 226 -17.74 -1.39 -12.11
N THR A 227 -18.28 -2.53 -12.57
CA THR A 227 -18.82 -3.59 -11.72
C THR A 227 -18.03 -4.88 -11.92
N VAL A 228 -17.63 -5.52 -10.83
CA VAL A 228 -17.11 -6.88 -10.86
C VAL A 228 -18.28 -7.84 -10.91
N LEU A 229 -18.43 -8.56 -12.02
CA LEU A 229 -19.52 -9.52 -12.22
C LEU A 229 -19.20 -10.89 -11.64
N ALA A 230 -17.95 -11.33 -11.78
CA ALA A 230 -17.48 -12.60 -11.28
C ALA A 230 -15.99 -12.54 -10.96
N SER A 231 -15.58 -13.34 -10.00
CA SER A 231 -14.19 -13.64 -9.75
C SER A 231 -14.01 -15.13 -9.53
N LYS A 232 -12.93 -15.69 -10.11
CA LYS A 232 -12.58 -17.10 -9.97
C LYS A 232 -11.08 -17.20 -9.76
N GLY A 233 -10.69 -17.97 -8.80
CA GLY A 233 -9.29 -18.13 -8.44
C GLY A 233 -9.10 -17.81 -6.98
N GLY A 234 -7.95 -17.88 -6.52
CA GLY A 234 -7.59 -17.95 -5.12
C GLY A 234 -6.88 -19.26 -4.93
N SER A 235 -6.21 -19.44 -3.84
CA SER A 235 -5.33 -20.58 -3.58
C SER A 235 -6.07 -21.92 -3.70
N LYS A 236 -6.13 -22.50 -4.91
CA LYS A 236 -6.59 -23.88 -5.12
C LYS A 236 -5.43 -24.84 -4.90
N ARG A 237 -5.57 -25.69 -3.93
CA ARG A 237 -4.73 -26.85 -3.73
C ARG A 237 -5.15 -27.96 -4.68
N THR A 238 -4.27 -28.35 -5.61
CA THR A 238 -4.31 -29.67 -6.25
C THR A 238 -3.42 -30.62 -5.44
N GLU A 239 -3.74 -31.92 -5.43
CA GLU A 239 -3.11 -32.90 -4.52
C GLU A 239 -1.58 -32.95 -4.61
N ASP A 240 -0.96 -32.53 -5.73
CA ASP A 240 0.47 -32.70 -5.96
C ASP A 240 1.27 -31.45 -6.38
N ASN A 241 0.66 -30.32 -6.75
CA ASN A 241 1.41 -29.13 -7.17
C ASN A 241 0.64 -27.82 -6.97
N TYR A 242 1.31 -26.80 -6.38
CA TYR A 242 0.87 -25.42 -6.43
C TYR A 242 1.23 -24.80 -7.77
N GLN A 243 0.26 -24.67 -8.69
CA GLN A 243 0.44 -23.82 -9.87
C GLN A 243 0.41 -22.34 -9.42
N LYS A 244 1.18 -21.49 -10.10
CA LYS A 244 1.18 -20.02 -9.92
C LYS A 244 -0.23 -19.51 -10.15
N GLU A 245 -0.94 -19.22 -9.09
CA GLU A 245 -2.35 -18.85 -9.17
C GLU A 245 -2.51 -17.43 -9.64
N VAL A 246 -3.54 -17.22 -10.43
CA VAL A 246 -4.02 -15.90 -10.84
C VAL A 246 -5.46 -15.74 -10.35
N LEU A 247 -5.82 -14.53 -9.95
CA LEU A 247 -7.19 -14.15 -9.70
C LEU A 247 -7.82 -13.76 -11.03
N GLU A 248 -8.76 -14.57 -11.53
CA GLU A 248 -9.55 -14.23 -12.72
C GLU A 248 -10.69 -13.29 -12.31
N VAL A 249 -10.84 -12.20 -13.03
CA VAL A 249 -11.83 -11.17 -12.72
C VAL A 249 -12.57 -10.78 -13.99
N SER A 250 -13.89 -10.87 -13.96
CA SER A 250 -14.79 -10.37 -15.01
C SER A 250 -15.33 -9.01 -14.60
N VAL A 251 -15.02 -7.99 -15.36
CA VAL A 251 -15.43 -6.60 -15.10
C VAL A 251 -16.26 -6.07 -16.24
N GLN A 252 -17.32 -5.35 -15.91
CA GLN A 252 -18.19 -4.65 -16.83
C GLN A 252 -18.13 -3.15 -16.56
N LYS A 253 -17.98 -2.34 -17.62
CA LYS A 253 -18.13 -0.90 -17.52
C LYS A 253 -19.60 -0.55 -17.58
N ASN A 254 -20.10 0.20 -16.60
CA ASN A 254 -21.49 0.62 -16.53
C ASN A 254 -21.69 1.82 -17.50
N GLU A 255 -22.31 1.59 -18.65
CA GLU A 255 -22.68 2.65 -19.58
C GLU A 255 -24.08 3.18 -19.23
N ILE A 256 -24.22 4.50 -19.17
CA ILE A 256 -25.43 5.16 -18.66
C ILE A 256 -26.58 5.11 -19.67
N ILE A 257 -26.31 4.90 -20.97
CA ILE A 257 -27.37 4.94 -22.01
C ILE A 257 -26.99 4.03 -23.22
N THR A 258 -27.23 2.73 -23.15
CA THR A 258 -27.34 1.91 -24.36
C THR A 258 -28.32 0.76 -24.16
N THR A 259 -29.09 0.44 -25.22
CA THR A 259 -29.96 -0.75 -25.29
C THR A 259 -29.16 -2.05 -25.42
N VAL A 260 -27.84 -1.97 -25.53
CA VAL A 260 -26.89 -3.08 -25.64
C VAL A 260 -26.11 -3.21 -24.33
N GLN A 261 -26.07 -4.39 -23.75
CA GLN A 261 -25.24 -4.62 -22.55
C GLN A 261 -23.76 -4.34 -22.89
N PRO A 262 -23.06 -3.51 -22.06
CA PRO A 262 -21.67 -3.24 -22.31
C PRO A 262 -20.81 -4.51 -22.22
N PRO A 263 -19.71 -4.61 -22.99
CA PRO A 263 -18.91 -5.81 -23.06
C PRO A 263 -18.25 -6.13 -21.71
N VAL A 264 -18.25 -7.39 -21.35
CA VAL A 264 -17.51 -7.91 -20.20
C VAL A 264 -16.05 -8.10 -20.57
N THR A 265 -15.16 -7.53 -19.79
CA THR A 265 -13.72 -7.71 -19.96
C THR A 265 -13.16 -8.62 -18.86
N ASN A 266 -12.43 -9.65 -19.27
CA ASN A 266 -11.77 -10.59 -18.36
C ASN A 266 -10.31 -10.23 -18.17
N PHE A 267 -9.89 -10.18 -16.91
CA PHE A 267 -8.53 -9.95 -16.48
C PHE A 267 -8.01 -11.13 -15.66
N GLN A 268 -6.69 -11.28 -15.65
CA GLN A 268 -5.98 -12.18 -14.75
C GLN A 268 -4.98 -11.35 -13.94
N LEU A 269 -5.06 -11.44 -12.62
CA LEU A 269 -4.19 -10.73 -11.69
C LEU A 269 -3.25 -11.72 -11.00
N ASP A 270 -1.96 -11.39 -10.93
CA ASP A 270 -0.99 -12.12 -10.09
C ASP A 270 -1.08 -11.71 -8.60
N LEU A 271 -1.80 -10.64 -8.30
CA LEU A 271 -2.20 -10.24 -6.95
C LEU A 271 -3.51 -10.97 -6.60
N THR A 272 -3.41 -12.05 -5.85
CA THR A 272 -4.51 -13.03 -5.69
C THR A 272 -5.45 -12.78 -4.51
N GLY A 273 -5.20 -11.77 -3.66
CA GLY A 273 -6.10 -11.39 -2.58
C GLY A 273 -7.44 -10.84 -3.11
N LEU A 274 -8.58 -11.28 -2.56
CA LEU A 274 -9.92 -10.87 -3.01
C LEU A 274 -10.17 -9.35 -2.94
N TYR A 275 -9.51 -8.65 -2.02
CA TYR A 275 -9.59 -7.20 -1.94
C TYR A 275 -8.98 -6.48 -3.17
N GLN A 276 -8.22 -7.18 -4.00
CA GLN A 276 -7.72 -6.64 -5.27
C GLN A 276 -8.83 -6.40 -6.29
N LEU A 277 -10.00 -7.02 -6.11
CA LEU A 277 -11.19 -6.73 -6.91
C LEU A 277 -11.60 -5.27 -6.84
N LYS A 278 -11.48 -4.64 -5.66
CA LYS A 278 -11.76 -3.22 -5.44
C LYS A 278 -10.65 -2.35 -6.06
N ASN A 279 -9.39 -2.76 -5.87
CA ASN A 279 -8.25 -2.01 -6.39
C ASN A 279 -8.23 -2.01 -7.93
N VAL A 280 -8.54 -3.15 -8.59
CA VAL A 280 -8.56 -3.22 -10.06
C VAL A 280 -9.62 -2.32 -10.67
N VAL A 281 -10.80 -2.20 -10.04
CA VAL A 281 -11.85 -1.27 -10.47
C VAL A 281 -11.34 0.17 -10.44
N THR A 282 -10.67 0.55 -9.36
CA THR A 282 -10.03 1.88 -9.25
C THR A 282 -8.98 2.08 -10.34
N VAL A 283 -8.12 1.09 -10.57
CA VAL A 283 -7.06 1.12 -11.60
C VAL A 283 -7.61 1.28 -13.00
N LEU A 284 -8.69 0.56 -13.34
CA LEU A 284 -9.33 0.68 -14.66
C LEU A 284 -9.92 2.07 -14.87
N CYS A 285 -10.58 2.64 -13.85
CA CYS A 285 -11.11 3.99 -13.90
C CYS A 285 -10.00 5.03 -14.08
N VAL A 286 -8.89 4.91 -13.35
CA VAL A 286 -7.70 5.77 -13.52
C VAL A 286 -7.11 5.62 -14.92
N THR A 287 -7.02 4.40 -15.44
CA THR A 287 -6.48 4.15 -16.78
C THR A 287 -7.34 4.80 -17.87
N ASP A 288 -8.67 4.71 -17.74
CA ASP A 288 -9.59 5.40 -18.66
C ASP A 288 -9.41 6.92 -18.60
N GLN A 289 -9.27 7.48 -17.40
CA GLN A 289 -9.04 8.92 -17.26
C GLN A 289 -7.69 9.37 -17.84
N LEU A 290 -6.63 8.56 -17.70
CA LEU A 290 -5.34 8.83 -18.35
C LEU A 290 -5.44 8.76 -19.88
N ARG A 291 -6.24 7.83 -20.43
CA ARG A 291 -6.53 7.79 -21.88
C ARG A 291 -7.18 9.07 -22.37
N LEU A 292 -8.13 9.64 -21.62
CA LEU A 292 -8.77 10.93 -21.93
C LEU A 292 -7.76 12.09 -21.92
N GLN A 293 -6.69 11.97 -21.15
CA GLN A 293 -5.59 12.94 -21.09
C GLN A 293 -4.47 12.66 -22.10
N GLY A 294 -4.70 11.76 -23.08
CA GLY A 294 -3.80 11.51 -24.20
C GLY A 294 -2.77 10.39 -23.98
N PHE A 295 -2.83 9.63 -22.88
CA PHE A 295 -1.99 8.45 -22.73
C PHE A 295 -2.48 7.29 -23.61
N ILE A 296 -1.58 6.71 -24.39
CA ILE A 296 -1.90 5.58 -25.28
C ILE A 296 -1.70 4.28 -24.48
N ILE A 297 -2.80 3.71 -24.00
CA ILE A 297 -2.81 2.47 -23.22
C ILE A 297 -3.85 1.54 -23.82
N THR A 298 -3.45 0.40 -24.36
CA THR A 298 -4.36 -0.59 -24.95
C THR A 298 -4.86 -1.60 -23.91
N ASP A 299 -6.02 -2.21 -24.15
CA ASP A 299 -6.55 -3.27 -23.24
C ASP A 299 -5.63 -4.48 -23.17
N LYS A 300 -4.89 -4.78 -24.27
CA LYS A 300 -3.89 -5.83 -24.28
C LYS A 300 -2.75 -5.53 -23.30
N GLN A 301 -2.30 -4.28 -23.24
CA GLN A 301 -1.25 -3.85 -22.29
C GLN A 301 -1.76 -3.92 -20.85
N ILE A 302 -2.99 -3.50 -20.56
CA ILE A 302 -3.60 -3.64 -19.23
C ILE A 302 -3.64 -5.10 -18.81
N LYS A 303 -4.16 -6.01 -19.66
CA LYS A 303 -4.23 -7.46 -19.38
C LYS A 303 -2.85 -8.05 -19.15
N THR A 304 -1.87 -7.66 -19.94
CA THR A 304 -0.49 -8.13 -19.79
C THR A 304 0.13 -7.66 -18.48
N ALA A 305 -0.02 -6.40 -18.14
CA ALA A 305 0.53 -5.82 -16.94
C ALA A 305 -0.05 -6.44 -15.64
N LEU A 306 -1.38 -6.57 -15.58
CA LEU A 306 -2.06 -7.09 -14.39
C LEU A 306 -1.71 -8.55 -14.07
N ARG A 307 -1.26 -9.34 -15.05
CA ARG A 307 -0.79 -10.72 -14.86
C ARG A 307 0.61 -10.82 -14.24
N GLN A 308 1.34 -9.72 -14.15
CA GLN A 308 2.76 -9.72 -13.74
C GLN A 308 3.17 -8.47 -12.96
N VAL A 309 2.23 -7.91 -12.18
CA VAL A 309 2.48 -6.72 -11.34
C VAL A 309 3.66 -6.95 -10.40
N LYS A 310 3.70 -8.11 -9.73
CA LYS A 310 4.81 -8.47 -8.82
C LYS A 310 6.16 -8.47 -9.54
N THR A 311 6.24 -9.07 -10.71
CA THR A 311 7.48 -9.15 -11.51
C THR A 311 7.90 -7.78 -12.02
N LEU A 312 6.94 -6.98 -12.53
CA LEU A 312 7.21 -5.67 -13.11
C LEU A 312 7.58 -4.60 -12.07
N THR A 313 7.09 -4.73 -10.83
CA THR A 313 7.18 -3.65 -9.86
C THR A 313 7.74 -4.05 -8.50
N GLY A 314 7.99 -5.35 -8.27
CA GLY A 314 8.52 -5.86 -7.01
C GLY A 314 7.60 -5.68 -5.81
N LEU A 315 6.28 -5.75 -5.99
CA LEU A 315 5.32 -5.70 -4.88
C LEU A 315 5.32 -7.02 -4.10
N HIS A 316 5.51 -6.93 -2.79
CA HIS A 316 5.45 -8.05 -1.84
C HIS A 316 4.44 -7.82 -0.72
N GLY A 317 4.13 -8.90 0.03
CA GLY A 317 3.33 -8.84 1.26
C GLY A 317 1.84 -8.54 1.05
N ARG A 318 1.27 -8.91 -0.11
CA ARG A 318 -0.15 -8.74 -0.42
C ARG A 318 -0.78 -10.09 -0.76
N TRP A 319 -1.30 -10.80 0.26
CA TRP A 319 -1.80 -12.15 0.15
C TRP A 319 -0.79 -13.05 -0.60
N GLU A 320 0.43 -13.08 -0.08
CA GLU A 320 1.57 -13.69 -0.73
C GLU A 320 1.87 -15.07 -0.16
N ILE A 321 1.96 -16.07 -1.05
CA ILE A 321 2.36 -17.43 -0.69
C ILE A 321 3.88 -17.46 -0.54
N ILE A 322 4.35 -17.73 0.66
CA ILE A 322 5.79 -17.83 0.99
C ILE A 322 6.25 -19.26 1.23
N ASN A 323 5.33 -20.22 1.29
CA ASN A 323 5.62 -21.65 1.37
C ASN A 323 4.38 -22.45 0.94
N THR A 324 4.59 -23.60 0.31
CA THR A 324 3.49 -24.43 -0.23
C THR A 324 3.14 -25.63 0.65
N SER A 325 4.03 -26.09 1.53
CA SER A 325 3.77 -27.24 2.42
C SER A 325 4.47 -27.07 3.77
N PRO A 326 3.75 -26.80 4.88
CA PRO A 326 2.35 -26.39 4.90
C PRO A 326 2.14 -25.09 4.13
N LEU A 327 0.93 -24.90 3.58
CA LEU A 327 0.61 -23.63 2.91
C LEU A 327 0.83 -22.48 3.88
N THR A 328 1.71 -21.55 3.51
CA THR A 328 2.03 -20.38 4.34
C THR A 328 1.82 -19.11 3.53
N ILE A 329 0.95 -18.23 4.01
CA ILE A 329 0.58 -16.99 3.36
C ILE A 329 0.87 -15.82 4.29
N CYS A 330 1.38 -14.72 3.74
CA CYS A 330 1.55 -13.49 4.49
C CYS A 330 0.76 -12.33 3.88
N ASP A 331 0.32 -11.40 4.75
CA ASP A 331 -0.36 -10.18 4.33
C ASP A 331 -0.10 -9.03 5.32
N THR A 332 0.13 -7.84 4.77
CA THR A 332 0.44 -6.63 5.54
C THR A 332 -0.77 -5.91 6.11
N GLY A 333 -1.97 -6.47 6.03
CA GLY A 333 -3.17 -5.94 6.70
C GLY A 333 -2.91 -5.71 8.19
N HIS A 334 -3.14 -4.48 8.67
CA HIS A 334 -2.73 -4.05 10.01
C HIS A 334 -3.72 -3.09 10.70
N ASN A 335 -4.86 -2.88 10.11
CA ASN A 335 -5.99 -2.15 10.69
C ASN A 335 -7.26 -3.00 10.63
N PRO A 336 -8.35 -2.67 11.34
CA PRO A 336 -9.54 -3.51 11.40
C PRO A 336 -10.13 -3.85 10.02
N GLU A 337 -10.20 -2.89 9.10
CA GLU A 337 -10.72 -3.09 7.74
C GLU A 337 -9.81 -4.02 6.93
N GLY A 338 -8.50 -3.79 6.97
CA GLY A 338 -7.50 -4.64 6.31
C GLY A 338 -7.55 -6.08 6.83
N ILE A 339 -7.65 -6.26 8.14
CA ILE A 339 -7.77 -7.60 8.76
C ILE A 339 -9.08 -8.28 8.35
N ARG A 340 -10.22 -7.56 8.28
CA ARG A 340 -11.46 -8.15 7.77
C ARG A 340 -11.32 -8.67 6.34
N GLU A 341 -10.64 -7.93 5.46
CA GLU A 341 -10.36 -8.39 4.11
C GLU A 341 -9.42 -9.61 4.09
N VAL A 342 -8.40 -9.64 4.94
CA VAL A 342 -7.53 -10.82 5.13
C VAL A 342 -8.35 -12.03 5.60
N LEU A 343 -9.26 -11.86 6.55
CA LEU A 343 -10.11 -12.94 7.05
C LEU A 343 -11.04 -13.50 5.97
N LYS A 344 -11.57 -12.66 5.06
CA LYS A 344 -12.32 -13.13 3.89
C LYS A 344 -11.45 -13.99 2.97
N ASN A 345 -10.19 -13.61 2.76
CA ASN A 345 -9.25 -14.43 2.00
C ASN A 345 -8.95 -15.76 2.70
N ILE A 346 -8.70 -15.75 4.01
CA ILE A 346 -8.48 -16.96 4.80
C ILE A 346 -9.70 -17.90 4.66
N ALA A 347 -10.92 -17.37 4.77
CA ALA A 347 -12.16 -18.16 4.62
C ALA A 347 -12.36 -18.75 3.21
N SER A 348 -11.71 -18.18 2.18
CA SER A 348 -11.75 -18.72 0.81
C SER A 348 -10.78 -19.88 0.56
N VAL A 349 -9.85 -20.14 1.49
CA VAL A 349 -8.88 -21.22 1.41
C VAL A 349 -9.42 -22.47 2.09
N ASN A 350 -9.24 -23.62 1.48
CA ASN A 350 -9.57 -24.90 2.12
C ASN A 350 -8.42 -25.37 3.01
N TYR A 351 -8.62 -25.45 4.32
CA TYR A 351 -7.63 -25.93 5.30
C TYR A 351 -8.32 -26.70 6.44
N LYS A 352 -7.53 -27.52 7.14
CA LYS A 352 -8.03 -28.28 8.30
C LYS A 352 -7.90 -27.45 9.59
N GLN A 353 -6.76 -26.83 9.82
CA GLN A 353 -6.44 -25.98 10.98
C GLN A 353 -5.75 -24.71 10.53
N LEU A 354 -6.13 -23.57 11.13
CA LEU A 354 -5.45 -22.29 10.95
C LEU A 354 -4.40 -22.07 12.06
N HIS A 355 -3.18 -21.75 11.64
CA HIS A 355 -2.08 -21.32 12.50
C HIS A 355 -1.76 -19.87 12.20
N CYS A 356 -1.90 -18.97 13.18
CA CYS A 356 -1.69 -17.53 13.02
C CYS A 356 -0.39 -17.07 13.68
N VAL A 357 0.62 -16.71 12.90
CA VAL A 357 1.80 -15.97 13.38
C VAL A 357 1.43 -14.49 13.35
N PHE A 358 1.29 -13.90 14.54
CA PHE A 358 0.67 -12.59 14.66
C PHE A 358 1.46 -11.65 15.58
N GLY A 359 1.75 -10.45 15.08
CA GLY A 359 2.44 -9.40 15.84
C GLY A 359 1.97 -8.02 15.41
N VAL A 360 1.93 -7.09 16.37
CA VAL A 360 1.47 -5.72 16.18
C VAL A 360 2.48 -4.70 16.71
N VAL A 361 2.25 -3.44 16.44
CA VAL A 361 3.02 -2.31 16.99
C VAL A 361 2.21 -1.57 18.06
N ASN A 362 2.92 -0.92 18.99
CA ASN A 362 2.31 -0.30 20.18
C ASN A 362 1.34 0.85 19.89
N ASP A 363 1.42 1.51 18.74
CA ASP A 363 0.62 2.66 18.35
C ASP A 363 -0.71 2.29 17.67
N LYS A 364 -1.01 1.00 17.55
CA LYS A 364 -2.27 0.51 16.98
C LYS A 364 -3.27 0.13 18.06
N ASP A 365 -4.54 0.36 17.79
CA ASP A 365 -5.65 -0.13 18.61
C ASP A 365 -5.77 -1.66 18.42
N SER A 366 -4.91 -2.39 19.15
CA SER A 366 -4.84 -3.85 19.06
C SER A 366 -6.16 -4.51 19.45
N ASP A 367 -6.96 -3.89 20.33
CA ASP A 367 -8.18 -4.49 20.86
C ASP A 367 -9.24 -4.64 19.76
N LYS A 368 -9.40 -3.64 18.89
CA LYS A 368 -10.29 -3.72 17.73
C LYS A 368 -9.90 -4.82 16.73
N ILE A 369 -8.58 -5.07 16.61
CA ILE A 369 -8.08 -6.14 15.75
C ILE A 369 -8.30 -7.50 16.41
N LEU A 370 -7.91 -7.65 17.70
CA LEU A 370 -8.06 -8.90 18.43
C LEU A 370 -9.52 -9.36 18.50
N ALA A 371 -10.47 -8.42 18.66
CA ALA A 371 -11.89 -8.72 18.73
C ALA A 371 -12.47 -9.40 17.47
N ILE A 372 -11.83 -9.24 16.31
CA ILE A 372 -12.32 -9.80 15.03
C ILE A 372 -11.55 -11.04 14.58
N LEU A 373 -10.48 -11.42 15.27
CA LEU A 373 -9.67 -12.59 14.90
C LEU A 373 -10.40 -13.93 15.22
N PRO A 374 -10.16 -15.00 14.44
CA PRO A 374 -10.85 -16.28 14.58
C PRO A 374 -10.43 -17.02 15.86
N LYS A 375 -11.40 -17.37 16.72
CA LYS A 375 -11.14 -18.03 18.01
C LYS A 375 -10.70 -19.50 17.88
N ASN A 376 -10.96 -20.13 16.75
CA ASN A 376 -10.60 -21.53 16.47
C ASN A 376 -9.23 -21.71 15.83
N ALA A 377 -8.43 -20.63 15.73
CA ALA A 377 -7.04 -20.69 15.26
C ALA A 377 -6.06 -20.98 16.39
N VAL A 378 -4.87 -21.50 16.06
CA VAL A 378 -3.73 -21.62 16.97
C VAL A 378 -2.82 -20.41 16.78
N TYR A 379 -2.59 -19.63 17.84
CA TYR A 379 -1.82 -18.40 17.75
C TYR A 379 -0.36 -18.56 18.17
N TYR A 380 0.51 -17.83 17.45
CA TYR A 380 1.94 -17.69 17.69
C TYR A 380 2.22 -16.20 17.74
N PHE A 381 2.05 -15.60 18.93
CA PHE A 381 2.24 -14.17 19.15
C PHE A 381 3.72 -13.83 19.08
N CYS A 382 4.09 -12.79 18.33
CA CYS A 382 5.49 -12.45 18.11
C CYS A 382 5.72 -10.94 18.12
N LYS A 383 6.97 -10.55 18.34
CA LYS A 383 7.41 -9.16 18.25
C LYS A 383 8.21 -8.95 16.97
N PRO A 384 7.82 -8.01 16.10
CA PRO A 384 8.67 -7.58 14.99
C PRO A 384 9.93 -6.88 15.52
N ASN A 385 11.05 -7.02 14.81
CA ASN A 385 12.35 -6.46 15.21
C ASN A 385 12.44 -4.95 14.97
N ILE A 386 11.56 -4.21 15.62
CA ILE A 386 11.55 -2.75 15.65
C ILE A 386 11.28 -2.24 17.06
N PRO A 387 11.77 -1.03 17.44
CA PRO A 387 11.59 -0.49 18.80
C PRO A 387 10.13 -0.45 19.28
N ARG A 388 9.18 -0.13 18.37
CA ARG A 388 7.74 -0.04 18.67
C ARG A 388 6.98 -1.37 18.57
N GLY A 389 7.66 -2.50 18.34
CA GLY A 389 7.00 -3.81 18.37
C GLY A 389 6.40 -4.08 19.75
N LEU A 390 5.10 -4.42 19.81
CA LEU A 390 4.45 -4.79 21.06
C LEU A 390 5.10 -6.05 21.63
N ASP A 391 5.33 -6.04 22.93
CA ASP A 391 5.86 -7.22 23.63
C ASP A 391 4.95 -8.44 23.41
N PRO A 392 5.47 -9.59 23.02
CA PRO A 392 4.67 -10.74 22.63
C PRO A 392 3.93 -11.41 23.80
N GLU A 393 4.43 -11.27 25.04
CA GLU A 393 3.73 -11.74 26.22
C GLU A 393 2.55 -10.84 26.55
N ILE A 394 2.73 -9.51 26.48
CA ILE A 394 1.64 -8.53 26.62
C ILE A 394 0.56 -8.76 25.55
N LEU A 395 0.98 -8.98 24.29
CA LEU A 395 0.04 -9.26 23.20
C LEU A 395 -0.74 -10.56 23.47
N LYS A 396 -0.09 -11.61 23.95
CA LYS A 396 -0.72 -12.87 24.32
C LYS A 396 -1.77 -12.67 25.42
N LEU A 397 -1.40 -11.99 26.52
CA LEU A 397 -2.32 -11.73 27.65
C LEU A 397 -3.56 -10.93 27.20
N LYS A 398 -3.36 -9.93 26.36
CA LYS A 398 -4.48 -9.20 25.74
C LYS A 398 -5.34 -10.12 24.88
N ALA A 399 -4.74 -10.94 24.03
CA ALA A 399 -5.43 -11.84 23.13
C ALA A 399 -6.28 -12.89 23.88
N GLU A 400 -5.81 -13.38 25.02
CA GLU A 400 -6.56 -14.31 25.88
C GLU A 400 -7.88 -13.71 26.38
N SER A 401 -7.94 -12.41 26.65
CA SER A 401 -9.19 -11.73 27.03
C SER A 401 -10.24 -11.67 25.91
N PHE A 402 -9.81 -11.87 24.66
CA PHE A 402 -10.68 -12.01 23.49
C PHE A 402 -10.96 -13.48 23.11
N GLY A 403 -10.46 -14.45 23.89
CA GLY A 403 -10.61 -15.88 23.63
C GLY A 403 -9.67 -16.40 22.54
N LEU A 404 -8.52 -15.76 22.34
CA LEU A 404 -7.49 -16.16 21.38
C LEU A 404 -6.33 -16.81 22.13
N TYR A 405 -6.13 -18.10 21.91
CA TYR A 405 -5.17 -18.90 22.68
C TYR A 405 -3.95 -19.29 21.84
N GLY A 406 -2.76 -19.23 22.46
CA GLY A 406 -1.52 -19.60 21.80
C GLY A 406 -0.27 -19.39 22.66
N SER A 407 0.87 -19.44 22.02
CA SER A 407 2.18 -19.22 22.64
C SER A 407 2.80 -17.92 22.19
N HIS A 408 3.67 -17.32 23.00
CA HIS A 408 4.43 -16.14 22.62
C HIS A 408 5.89 -16.49 22.24
N PHE A 409 6.49 -15.68 21.38
CA PHE A 409 7.84 -15.85 20.84
C PHE A 409 8.53 -14.50 20.71
N LEU A 410 9.83 -14.44 21.03
CA LEU A 410 10.61 -13.20 21.02
C LEU A 410 10.88 -12.65 19.61
N SER A 411 10.67 -13.45 18.55
CA SER A 411 10.84 -13.01 17.16
C SER A 411 9.82 -13.65 16.23
N VAL A 412 9.60 -13.02 15.07
CA VAL A 412 8.74 -13.54 14.00
C VAL A 412 9.29 -14.87 13.47
N THR A 413 10.61 -14.97 13.30
CA THR A 413 11.27 -16.19 12.81
C THR A 413 11.00 -17.39 13.73
N LEU A 414 11.13 -17.24 15.05
CA LEU A 414 10.86 -18.31 16.01
C LEU A 414 9.40 -18.73 16.00
N ALA A 415 8.49 -17.76 15.93
CA ALA A 415 7.05 -18.01 15.86
C ALA A 415 6.68 -18.78 14.59
N LEU A 416 7.20 -18.35 13.42
CA LEU A 416 6.98 -19.02 12.14
C LEU A 416 7.53 -20.44 12.11
N GLN A 417 8.73 -20.66 12.66
CA GLN A 417 9.30 -22.02 12.79
C GLN A 417 8.45 -22.92 13.67
N ALA A 418 7.94 -22.41 14.80
CA ALA A 418 7.05 -23.15 15.68
C ALA A 418 5.72 -23.49 14.99
N ALA A 419 5.12 -22.53 14.27
CA ALA A 419 3.90 -22.73 13.50
C ALA A 419 4.10 -23.81 12.42
N LYS A 420 5.17 -23.72 11.61
CA LYS A 420 5.48 -24.68 10.54
C LYS A 420 5.74 -26.10 11.09
N ARG A 421 6.38 -26.22 12.26
CA ARG A 421 6.61 -27.55 12.90
C ARG A 421 5.33 -28.20 13.39
N LYS A 422 4.35 -27.40 13.83
CA LYS A 422 3.08 -27.91 14.36
C LYS A 422 2.02 -28.12 13.28
N ALA A 423 2.08 -27.35 12.21
CA ALA A 423 1.14 -27.41 11.11
C ALA A 423 1.29 -28.71 10.30
N GLY A 424 0.19 -29.39 10.10
CA GLY A 424 0.11 -30.54 9.19
C GLY A 424 0.04 -30.10 7.72
N LYS A 425 0.22 -31.06 6.82
CA LYS A 425 0.18 -30.86 5.36
C LYS A 425 -1.07 -30.12 4.88
N ASN A 426 -2.21 -30.30 5.55
CA ASN A 426 -3.51 -29.73 5.16
C ASN A 426 -3.90 -28.47 5.95
N ASP A 427 -2.98 -27.93 6.74
CA ASP A 427 -3.21 -26.74 7.53
C ASP A 427 -2.78 -25.49 6.76
N LEU A 428 -3.27 -24.34 7.21
CA LEU A 428 -2.87 -23.03 6.73
C LEU A 428 -2.07 -22.30 7.81
N VAL A 429 -0.88 -21.81 7.47
CA VAL A 429 -0.12 -20.87 8.28
C VAL A 429 -0.31 -19.49 7.72
N PHE A 430 -0.89 -18.58 8.49
CA PHE A 430 -1.00 -17.16 8.16
C PHE A 430 0.02 -16.36 8.95
N VAL A 431 0.68 -15.40 8.30
CA VAL A 431 1.66 -14.48 8.92
C VAL A 431 1.22 -13.05 8.67
N GLY A 432 0.97 -12.28 9.75
CA GLY A 432 0.48 -10.92 9.58
C GLY A 432 0.29 -10.11 10.87
N GLY A 433 -0.60 -9.11 10.80
CA GLY A 433 -0.89 -8.17 11.88
C GLY A 433 -0.08 -6.88 11.80
N SER A 434 1.04 -6.88 11.09
CA SER A 434 1.86 -5.69 10.85
C SER A 434 2.70 -5.84 9.58
N THR A 435 2.93 -4.74 8.88
CA THR A 435 3.90 -4.66 7.77
C THR A 435 5.29 -5.15 8.22
N PHE A 436 5.69 -4.85 9.46
CA PHE A 436 7.01 -5.22 9.99
C PHE A 436 7.13 -6.72 10.28
N VAL A 437 6.05 -7.39 10.64
CA VAL A 437 6.02 -8.86 10.77
C VAL A 437 6.21 -9.51 9.41
N VAL A 438 5.52 -9.01 8.39
CA VAL A 438 5.62 -9.54 7.03
C VAL A 438 7.00 -9.28 6.43
N ALA A 439 7.61 -8.13 6.71
CA ALA A 439 8.96 -7.78 6.25
C ALA A 439 10.04 -8.81 6.66
N GLU A 440 9.85 -9.54 7.77
CA GLU A 440 10.81 -10.55 8.22
C GLU A 440 10.66 -11.92 7.52
N VAL A 441 9.60 -12.12 6.73
CA VAL A 441 9.29 -13.44 6.16
C VAL A 441 9.23 -13.49 4.63
N VAL A 442 9.17 -12.32 3.95
CA VAL A 442 9.19 -12.20 2.48
C VAL A 442 10.60 -12.05 1.92
#